data_6d7618d41469f26cc0d8eabaa3054776
#
_entry.id   6d7618d41469f26cc0d8eabaa3054776
#
_cell.length_a   1.000
_cell.length_b   1.000
_cell.length_c   1.000
_cell.angle_alpha   90.00
_cell.angle_beta   90.00
_cell.angle_gamma   90.00
#
_symmetry.space_group_name_H-M   'P 1'
#
loop_
_entity.id
_entity.type
_entity.pdbx_description
1 polymer ?
#
loop_
_entity_poly.entity_id
_entity_poly.type
_entity_poly.pdbx_seq_one_letter_code
_entity_poly.pdbx_strand_id
1 'polypeptide(L)'
;MPVDTRGFQEQHIGKRLRIELSEGQTEEIDLLELTICEEPEPCCGITYRLVRTDQSDNIKKQGAVYWAGFSSIAKFEVVGDTFT
;
A
#
# COMPACT_ATOMS: atom_id res chain seq x y z
N MET A 1 -6.95 -8.15 -20.11
CA MET A 1 -6.35 -8.89 -19.00
C MET A 1 -6.62 -8.17 -17.70
N PRO A 2 -6.98 -8.87 -16.65
CA PRO A 2 -7.20 -8.21 -15.38
C PRO A 2 -5.91 -7.62 -14.84
N VAL A 3 -6.04 -6.50 -14.16
CA VAL A 3 -4.91 -5.86 -13.49
C VAL A 3 -4.51 -6.71 -12.29
N ASP A 4 -3.21 -6.88 -12.11
CA ASP A 4 -2.69 -7.58 -10.94
C ASP A 4 -2.74 -6.62 -9.75
N THR A 5 -3.75 -6.76 -8.92
CA THR A 5 -3.94 -5.91 -7.75
C THR A 5 -3.21 -6.43 -6.53
N ARG A 6 -2.40 -7.47 -6.68
CA ARG A 6 -1.68 -8.11 -5.57
C ARG A 6 -2.60 -8.55 -4.43
N GLY A 7 -3.88 -8.77 -4.75
CA GLY A 7 -4.86 -9.19 -3.75
C GLY A 7 -5.56 -8.06 -3.05
N PHE A 8 -5.19 -6.81 -3.33
CA PHE A 8 -5.89 -5.67 -2.74
C PHE A 8 -7.32 -5.58 -3.24
N GLN A 9 -8.25 -5.30 -2.35
CA GLN A 9 -9.66 -5.16 -2.66
C GLN A 9 -10.22 -3.96 -1.90
N GLU A 10 -11.41 -3.50 -2.32
CA GLU A 10 -12.03 -2.35 -1.68
C GLU A 10 -12.29 -2.57 -0.19
N GLN A 11 -12.51 -3.80 0.21
CA GLN A 11 -12.74 -4.12 1.62
C GLN A 11 -11.53 -3.80 2.50
N HIS A 12 -10.36 -3.64 1.90
CA HIS A 12 -9.15 -3.31 2.64
C HIS A 12 -9.00 -1.82 2.89
N ILE A 13 -9.82 -0.99 2.23
CA ILE A 13 -9.77 0.45 2.46
C ILE A 13 -10.21 0.73 3.89
N GLY A 14 -9.43 1.54 4.59
CA GLY A 14 -9.69 1.83 6.00
C GLY A 14 -9.06 0.84 6.96
N LYS A 15 -8.29 -0.11 6.42
CA LYS A 15 -7.62 -1.10 7.24
C LYS A 15 -6.16 -0.76 7.40
N ARG A 16 -5.58 -1.24 8.50
CA ARG A 16 -4.13 -1.15 8.69
C ARG A 16 -3.48 -2.39 8.11
N LEU A 17 -2.51 -2.16 7.26
CA LEU A 17 -1.84 -3.23 6.54
C LEU A 17 -0.34 -3.17 6.78
N ARG A 18 0.29 -4.33 6.74
CA ARG A 18 1.74 -4.41 6.65
C ARG A 18 2.05 -4.82 5.22
N ILE A 19 2.79 -3.98 4.52
CA ILE A 19 3.18 -4.27 3.15
C ILE A 19 4.67 -4.54 3.08
N GLU A 20 5.04 -5.47 2.20
CA GLU A 20 6.43 -5.72 1.88
C GLU A 20 6.66 -5.22 0.48
N LEU A 21 7.60 -4.31 0.34
CA LEU A 21 7.92 -3.73 -0.96
C LEU A 21 8.85 -4.68 -1.73
N SER A 22 8.84 -4.55 -3.05
CA SER A 22 9.66 -5.40 -3.90
C SER A 22 11.14 -5.27 -3.60
N GLU A 23 11.54 -4.19 -2.96
CA GLU A 23 12.93 -3.98 -2.56
C GLU A 23 13.29 -4.66 -1.24
N GLY A 24 12.31 -5.29 -0.59
CA GLY A 24 12.54 -5.98 0.66
C GLY A 24 12.21 -5.19 1.91
N GLN A 25 11.76 -3.96 1.74
CA GLN A 25 11.40 -3.10 2.88
C GLN A 25 9.98 -3.41 3.33
N THR A 26 9.74 -3.26 4.62
CA THR A 26 8.42 -3.49 5.20
C THR A 26 7.89 -2.19 5.79
N GLU A 27 6.62 -1.91 5.54
CA GLU A 27 5.97 -0.71 6.07
C GLU A 27 4.61 -1.06 6.62
N GLU A 28 4.22 -0.40 7.71
CA GLU A 28 2.85 -0.45 8.17
C GLU A 28 2.14 0.81 7.68
N ILE A 29 0.98 0.62 7.10
CA ILE A 29 0.26 1.70 6.46
C ILE A 29 -1.22 1.62 6.78
N ASP A 30 -1.92 2.72 6.55
CA ASP A 30 -3.37 2.77 6.53
C ASP A 30 -3.79 2.95 5.08
N LEU A 31 -4.51 1.97 4.55
CA LEU A 31 -4.94 2.03 3.16
C LEU A 31 -6.08 3.02 3.02
N LEU A 32 -5.90 4.03 2.18
CA LEU A 32 -6.89 5.08 1.99
C LEU A 32 -7.70 4.88 0.72
N GLU A 33 -7.07 4.40 -0.35
CA GLU A 33 -7.74 4.29 -1.63
C GLU A 33 -7.02 3.30 -2.53
N LEU A 34 -7.77 2.68 -3.42
CA LEU A 34 -7.23 1.86 -4.49
C LEU A 34 -7.45 2.56 -5.82
N THR A 35 -6.42 2.59 -6.64
CA THR A 35 -6.54 3.08 -8.00
C THR A 35 -6.38 1.91 -8.95
N ILE A 36 -7.46 1.56 -9.63
CA ILE A 36 -7.46 0.45 -10.58
C ILE A 36 -7.81 0.98 -11.94
N CYS A 37 -6.87 0.86 -12.86
CA CYS A 37 -7.04 1.32 -14.23
C CYS A 37 -7.37 0.14 -15.12
N GLU A 38 -8.14 0.37 -16.17
CA GLU A 38 -8.47 -0.70 -17.11
C GLU A 38 -7.23 -1.15 -17.89
N GLU A 39 -6.29 -0.27 -18.08
CA GLU A 39 -5.06 -0.59 -18.78
C GLU A 39 -3.97 -0.90 -17.76
N PRO A 40 -3.07 -1.84 -18.08
CA PRO A 40 -2.00 -2.21 -17.15
C PRO A 40 -0.92 -1.14 -17.14
N GLU A 41 -1.29 0.05 -16.73
CA GLU A 41 -0.38 1.17 -16.73
C GLU A 41 0.11 1.46 -15.33
N PRO A 42 1.17 2.24 -15.19
CA PRO A 42 1.71 2.57 -13.87
C PRO A 42 0.75 3.33 -12.96
N CYS A 43 -0.43 3.68 -13.46
CA CYS A 43 -1.41 4.36 -12.62
C CYS A 43 -2.08 3.46 -11.60
N CYS A 44 -1.94 2.14 -11.71
CA CYS A 44 -2.61 1.22 -10.80
C CYS A 44 -1.79 1.05 -9.54
N GLY A 45 -2.41 1.31 -8.40
CA GLY A 45 -1.70 1.22 -7.14
C GLY A 45 -2.58 1.57 -5.96
N ILE A 46 -1.94 1.90 -4.85
CA ILE A 46 -2.62 2.26 -3.63
C ILE A 46 -2.21 3.65 -3.16
N THR A 47 -3.15 4.35 -2.55
CA THR A 47 -2.88 5.58 -1.81
C THR A 47 -2.97 5.23 -0.34
N TYR A 48 -1.95 5.58 0.43
CA TYR A 48 -1.89 5.16 1.82
C TYR A 48 -1.26 6.25 2.68
N ARG A 49 -1.57 6.15 3.97
CA ARG A 49 -0.88 6.97 4.98
C ARG A 49 0.16 6.10 5.66
N LEU A 50 1.38 6.59 5.72
CA LEU A 50 2.47 5.85 6.35
C LEU A 50 2.30 5.87 7.87
N VAL A 51 2.25 4.69 8.47
CA VAL A 51 2.23 4.57 9.92
C VAL A 51 3.63 4.36 10.44
N ARG A 52 4.37 3.44 9.82
CA ARG A 52 5.71 3.11 10.27
C ARG A 52 6.48 2.46 9.12
N THR A 53 7.77 2.71 9.08
CA THR A 53 8.63 2.07 8.10
C THR A 53 9.85 1.52 8.82
N ASP A 54 10.40 0.44 8.27
CA ASP A 54 11.64 -0.14 8.81
C ASP A 54 12.89 0.47 8.19
N GLN A 55 12.71 1.45 7.30
CA GLN A 55 13.85 2.12 6.70
C GLN A 55 14.50 3.11 7.66
N SER A 56 15.80 2.96 7.85
CA SER A 56 16.52 3.85 8.75
C SER A 56 16.73 5.23 8.15
N ASP A 57 16.77 5.34 6.82
CA ASP A 57 17.03 6.61 6.16
C ASP A 57 15.84 7.56 6.19
N ASN A 58 14.67 7.02 6.40
CA ASN A 58 13.49 7.82 6.71
C ASN A 58 13.19 8.92 5.70
N ILE A 59 13.25 8.59 4.43
CA ILE A 59 12.87 9.52 3.38
C ILE A 59 11.40 9.87 3.49
N LYS A 60 10.60 8.91 3.95
CA LYS A 60 9.17 9.09 4.12
C LYS A 60 8.85 9.57 5.52
N LYS A 61 7.86 10.42 5.61
CA LYS A 61 7.41 10.96 6.89
C LYS A 61 6.23 10.18 7.41
N GLN A 62 6.32 9.79 8.68
CA GLN A 62 5.22 9.14 9.37
C GLN A 62 3.99 10.06 9.37
N GLY A 63 2.84 9.51 9.04
CA GLY A 63 1.60 10.28 8.98
C GLY A 63 1.33 10.95 7.65
N ALA A 64 2.30 10.97 6.75
CA ALA A 64 2.10 11.56 5.43
C ALA A 64 1.44 10.56 4.49
N VAL A 65 0.82 11.08 3.43
CA VAL A 65 0.13 10.27 2.43
C VAL A 65 1.05 10.06 1.25
N TYR A 66 1.11 8.81 0.78
CA TYR A 66 1.93 8.42 -0.35
C TYR A 66 1.14 7.54 -1.30
N TRP A 67 1.70 7.34 -2.47
CA TRP A 67 1.15 6.44 -3.47
C TRP A 67 2.21 5.42 -3.86
N ALA A 68 1.78 4.17 -4.07
CA ALA A 68 2.67 3.12 -4.54
C ALA A 68 1.96 2.27 -5.58
N GLY A 69 2.65 1.98 -6.68
CA GLY A 69 2.11 1.09 -7.68
C GLY A 69 2.09 -0.35 -7.20
N PHE A 70 1.15 -1.13 -7.70
CA PHE A 70 1.05 -2.53 -7.32
C PHE A 70 2.33 -3.30 -7.62
N SER A 71 3.03 -2.93 -8.68
CA SER A 71 4.27 -3.61 -9.03
C SER A 71 5.39 -3.39 -8.01
N SER A 72 5.26 -2.37 -7.18
CA SER A 72 6.23 -2.08 -6.13
C SER A 72 5.95 -2.85 -4.86
N ILE A 73 4.83 -3.55 -4.78
CA ILE A 73 4.41 -4.26 -3.58
C ILE A 73 4.54 -5.75 -3.83
N ALA A 74 5.36 -6.43 -3.02
CA ALA A 74 5.54 -7.86 -3.16
C ALA A 74 4.39 -8.63 -2.52
N LYS A 75 3.96 -8.19 -1.33
CA LYS A 75 2.86 -8.81 -0.62
C LYS A 75 2.38 -7.88 0.49
N PHE A 76 1.23 -8.22 1.05
CA PHE A 76 0.70 -7.47 2.19
C PHE A 76 -0.12 -8.39 3.10
N GLU A 77 -0.37 -7.93 4.32
CA GLU A 77 -1.30 -8.60 5.22
C GLU A 77 -2.07 -7.57 6.02
N VAL A 78 -3.29 -7.91 6.39
CA VAL A 78 -4.13 -7.04 7.22
C VAL A 78 -3.73 -7.24 8.66
N VAL A 79 -3.40 -6.15 9.36
CA VAL A 79 -2.97 -6.23 10.75
C VAL A 79 -3.97 -5.56 11.69
N GLY A 80 -4.93 -4.80 11.17
CA GLY A 80 -5.95 -4.22 12.02
C GLY A 80 -6.85 -3.25 11.27
N ASP A 81 -7.76 -2.64 12.01
CA ASP A 81 -8.63 -1.60 11.49
C ASP A 81 -8.06 -0.24 11.86
N THR A 82 -8.07 0.67 10.88
CA THR A 82 -7.53 2.00 11.06
C THR A 82 -8.45 2.89 11.87
N PHE A 83 -9.74 2.75 11.64
CA PHE A 83 -10.73 3.67 12.19
C PHE A 83 -11.52 3.03 13.32
N THR A 84 -10.83 2.67 14.34
CA THR A 84 -11.50 2.10 15.52
C THR A 84 -11.55 3.10 16.65
#